data_db01d80f37df0795e747ba0ba4135891
#
_entry.id   db01d80f37df0795e747ba0ba4135891
#
_cell.length_a   1.000
_cell.length_b   1.000
_cell.length_c   1.000
_cell.angle_alpha   90.00
_cell.angle_beta   90.00
_cell.angle_gamma   90.00
#
_symmetry.space_group_name_H-M   'P 1'
#
loop_
_entity.id
_entity.type
_entity.pdbx_description
1 polymer ?
#
loop_
_entity_poly.entity_id
_entity_poly.type
_entity_poly.pdbx_seq_one_letter_code
_entity_poly.pdbx_strand_id
1 'polypeptide(L)'
;MTSDFLALQGLSHLMNTVKRFEGALKKHYKISVVISRYVSTRRISDQVLDVLLGHFPNQILATVIRETALLAECPSFGQTIFEYSPKSRSARDFQRLAQDFLENRVMRDDNR
;
A
#
# COMPACT_ATOMS: atom_id res chain seq x y z
N MET A 1 -2.57 2.53 0.52
CA MET A 1 -3.73 2.73 1.41
C MET A 1 -3.37 2.44 2.86
N THR A 2 -4.17 2.89 3.79
CA THR A 2 -4.00 2.57 5.20
C THR A 2 -4.52 1.16 5.50
N SER A 3 -4.08 0.57 6.62
CA SER A 3 -4.44 -0.79 7.01
C SER A 3 -5.60 -0.84 8.03
N ASP A 4 -6.48 0.16 8.00
CA ASP A 4 -7.65 0.17 8.86
C ASP A 4 -8.90 -0.35 8.14
N PHE A 5 -9.94 -0.62 8.93
CA PHE A 5 -11.17 -1.24 8.42
C PHE A 5 -11.95 -0.32 7.48
N LEU A 6 -11.97 0.97 7.74
CA LEU A 6 -12.65 1.94 6.87
C LEU A 6 -11.99 2.04 5.51
N ALA A 7 -10.65 1.98 5.48
CA ALA A 7 -9.91 1.96 4.24
C ALA A 7 -10.22 0.70 3.41
N LEU A 8 -10.40 -0.44 4.08
CA LEU A 8 -10.79 -1.67 3.40
C LEU A 8 -12.17 -1.54 2.73
N GLN A 9 -13.14 -0.95 3.42
CA GLN A 9 -14.46 -0.70 2.84
C GLN A 9 -14.39 0.25 1.64
N GLY A 10 -13.63 1.34 1.76
CA GLY A 10 -13.41 2.28 0.66
C GLY A 10 -12.77 1.62 -0.55
N LEU A 11 -11.82 0.73 -0.31
CA LEU A 11 -11.17 -0.01 -1.38
C LEU A 11 -12.15 -0.91 -2.13
N SER A 12 -13.05 -1.58 -1.40
CA SER A 12 -14.07 -2.43 -2.02
C SER A 12 -14.97 -1.63 -2.96
N HIS A 13 -15.40 -0.43 -2.55
CA HIS A 13 -16.18 0.46 -3.40
C HIS A 13 -15.40 0.92 -4.63
N LEU A 14 -14.14 1.28 -4.45
CA LEU A 14 -13.28 1.69 -5.56
C LEU A 14 -13.11 0.58 -6.58
N MET A 15 -12.88 -0.65 -6.12
CA MET A 15 -12.71 -1.80 -7.00
C MET A 15 -13.97 -2.10 -7.81
N ASN A 16 -15.15 -1.95 -7.20
CA ASN A 16 -16.40 -2.11 -7.92
C ASN A 16 -16.54 -1.05 -9.01
N THR A 17 -16.17 0.19 -8.73
CA THR A 17 -16.18 1.28 -9.71
C THR A 17 -15.22 0.98 -10.87
N VAL A 18 -14.01 0.54 -10.58
CA VAL A 18 -13.02 0.17 -11.60
C VAL A 18 -13.55 -0.93 -12.51
N LYS A 19 -14.17 -1.97 -11.94
CA LYS A 19 -14.76 -3.05 -12.72
C LYS A 19 -15.85 -2.56 -13.67
N ARG A 20 -16.67 -1.61 -13.24
CA ARG A 20 -17.70 -1.00 -14.09
C ARG A 20 -17.07 -0.25 -15.26
N PHE A 21 -16.02 0.53 -15.01
CA PHE A 21 -15.30 1.24 -16.06
C PHE A 21 -14.64 0.29 -17.05
N GLU A 22 -14.02 -0.77 -16.56
CA GLU A 22 -13.41 -1.79 -17.42
C GLU A 22 -14.45 -2.41 -18.36
N GLY A 23 -15.64 -2.73 -17.83
CA GLY A 23 -16.73 -3.28 -18.62
C GLY A 23 -17.25 -2.29 -19.66
N ALA A 24 -17.44 -1.03 -19.28
CA ALA A 24 -17.96 0.01 -20.16
C ALA A 24 -16.97 0.39 -21.26
N LEU A 25 -15.68 0.47 -20.94
CA LEU A 25 -14.65 0.91 -21.88
C LEU A 25 -13.95 -0.27 -22.57
N LYS A 26 -14.26 -1.49 -22.20
CA LYS A 26 -13.62 -2.72 -22.70
C LYS A 26 -12.10 -2.69 -22.52
N LYS A 27 -11.65 -2.15 -21.38
CA LYS A 27 -10.23 -2.06 -21.01
C LYS A 27 -10.00 -2.81 -19.70
N HIS A 28 -8.79 -3.36 -19.55
CA HIS A 28 -8.35 -3.98 -18.31
C HIS A 28 -7.22 -3.14 -17.71
N TYR A 29 -7.38 -2.74 -16.45
CA TYR A 29 -6.38 -1.97 -15.73
C TYR A 29 -5.54 -2.90 -14.85
N LYS A 30 -4.23 -2.72 -14.89
CA LYS A 30 -3.36 -3.36 -13.92
C LYS A 30 -3.47 -2.56 -12.62
N ILE A 31 -3.88 -3.22 -11.53
CA ILE A 31 -4.05 -2.59 -10.24
C ILE A 31 -2.98 -3.11 -9.30
N SER A 32 -2.27 -2.17 -8.66
CA SER A 32 -1.32 -2.48 -7.61
C SER A 32 -1.78 -1.81 -6.32
N VAL A 33 -1.73 -2.56 -5.22
CA VAL A 33 -2.16 -2.07 -3.90
C VAL A 33 -0.93 -1.88 -3.03
N VAL A 34 -0.86 -0.74 -2.35
CA VAL A 34 0.22 -0.41 -1.42
C VAL A 34 -0.37 -0.25 -0.02
N ILE A 35 0.23 -0.93 0.95
CA ILE A 35 -0.14 -0.76 2.35
C ILE A 35 0.70 0.38 2.93
N SER A 36 0.05 1.42 3.42
CA SER A 36 0.72 2.56 4.04
C SER A 36 0.28 2.73 5.49
N ARG A 37 1.03 3.50 6.27
CA ARG A 37 0.78 3.74 7.68
C ARG A 37 0.68 2.46 8.49
N TYR A 38 1.48 1.48 8.12
CA TYR A 38 1.48 0.17 8.78
C TYR A 38 2.15 0.24 10.14
N VAL A 39 1.48 -0.34 11.15
CA VAL A 39 2.01 -0.46 12.52
C VAL A 39 2.01 -1.95 12.86
N SER A 40 3.20 -2.56 12.92
CA SER A 40 3.36 -4.00 13.07
C SER A 40 2.85 -4.53 14.41
N THR A 41 2.76 -3.67 15.44
CA THR A 41 2.27 -4.06 16.76
C THR A 41 0.74 -4.05 16.86
N ARG A 42 0.03 -3.53 15.87
CA ARG A 42 -1.42 -3.49 15.89
C ARG A 42 -2.00 -4.77 15.32
N ARG A 43 -2.72 -5.50 16.14
CA ARG A 43 -3.36 -6.76 15.76
C ARG A 43 -4.35 -6.59 14.63
N ILE A 44 -5.09 -5.49 14.63
CA ILE A 44 -6.08 -5.22 13.58
C ILE A 44 -5.45 -5.03 12.22
N SER A 45 -4.22 -4.49 12.15
CA SER A 45 -3.49 -4.34 10.90
C SER A 45 -3.21 -5.69 10.25
N ASP A 46 -2.83 -6.70 11.05
CA ASP A 46 -2.58 -8.05 10.54
C ASP A 46 -3.86 -8.71 10.04
N GLN A 47 -4.97 -8.54 10.77
CA GLN A 47 -6.26 -9.08 10.35
C GLN A 47 -6.73 -8.47 9.04
N VAL A 48 -6.59 -7.16 8.90
CA VAL A 48 -6.97 -6.45 7.66
C VAL A 48 -6.08 -6.91 6.51
N LEU A 49 -4.79 -7.09 6.76
CA LEU A 49 -3.86 -7.55 5.75
C LEU A 49 -4.23 -8.95 5.25
N ASP A 50 -4.63 -9.87 6.14
CA ASP A 50 -5.09 -11.20 5.76
C ASP A 50 -6.30 -11.13 4.83
N VAL A 51 -7.27 -10.27 5.15
CA VAL A 51 -8.46 -10.08 4.33
C VAL A 51 -8.08 -9.51 2.95
N LEU A 52 -7.18 -8.53 2.92
CA LEU A 52 -6.74 -7.93 1.66
C LEU A 52 -6.03 -8.95 0.76
N LEU A 53 -5.17 -9.80 1.33
CA LEU A 53 -4.47 -10.83 0.56
C LEU A 53 -5.46 -11.83 -0.06
N GLY A 54 -6.55 -12.13 0.64
CA GLY A 54 -7.59 -12.99 0.10
C GLY A 54 -8.38 -12.35 -1.03
N HIS A 55 -8.62 -11.03 -0.96
CA HIS A 55 -9.38 -10.30 -1.98
C HIS A 55 -8.53 -9.84 -3.17
N PHE A 56 -7.25 -9.59 -2.96
CA PHE A 56 -6.35 -9.05 -3.99
C PHE A 56 -5.09 -9.91 -4.13
N PRO A 57 -5.23 -11.17 -4.54
CA PRO A 57 -4.08 -12.06 -4.67
C PRO A 57 -3.12 -11.55 -5.73
N ASN A 58 -1.84 -11.53 -5.42
CA ASN A 58 -0.76 -11.09 -6.31
C ASN A 58 -0.88 -9.63 -6.78
N GLN A 59 -1.63 -8.79 -6.05
CA GLN A 59 -1.81 -7.38 -6.38
C GLN A 59 -1.26 -6.42 -5.33
N ILE A 60 -0.90 -6.92 -4.14
CA ILE A 60 -0.36 -6.10 -3.06
C ILE A 60 1.15 -6.11 -3.15
N LEU A 61 1.78 -4.94 -3.31
CA LEU A 61 3.23 -4.83 -3.38
C LEU A 61 3.87 -5.32 -2.08
N ALA A 62 5.05 -5.93 -2.21
CA ALA A 62 5.68 -6.65 -1.09
C ALA A 62 6.08 -5.75 0.07
N THR A 63 6.49 -4.51 -0.21
CA THR A 63 6.92 -3.57 0.82
C THR A 63 5.74 -2.79 1.37
N VAL A 64 5.61 -2.74 2.71
CA VAL A 64 4.66 -1.86 3.40
C VAL A 64 5.38 -0.57 3.78
N ILE A 65 4.64 0.55 3.78
CA ILE A 65 5.15 1.82 4.27
C ILE A 65 4.73 1.97 5.73
N ARG A 66 5.69 1.94 6.62
CA ARG A 66 5.43 2.01 8.06
C ARG A 66 5.06 3.42 8.49
N GLU A 67 4.19 3.51 9.48
CA GLU A 67 3.82 4.79 10.07
C GLU A 67 5.01 5.33 10.88
N THR A 68 5.45 6.56 10.57
CA THR A 68 6.54 7.22 11.28
C THR A 68 6.24 8.70 11.46
N ALA A 69 6.80 9.30 12.53
CA ALA A 69 6.69 10.73 12.76
C ALA A 69 7.35 11.53 11.64
N LEU A 70 8.45 11.02 11.08
CA LEU A 70 9.19 11.70 10.02
C LEU A 70 8.32 11.93 8.78
N LEU A 71 7.53 10.94 8.36
CA LEU A 71 6.62 11.10 7.23
C LEU A 71 5.52 12.12 7.52
N ALA A 72 5.01 12.14 8.75
CA ALA A 72 3.99 13.11 9.16
C ALA A 72 4.54 14.54 9.18
N GLU A 73 5.83 14.71 9.42
CA GLU A 73 6.50 16.02 9.49
C GLU A 73 6.81 16.60 8.10
N CYS A 74 7.01 15.75 7.09
CA CYS A 74 7.42 16.20 5.75
C CYS A 74 6.55 17.32 5.17
N PRO A 75 5.21 17.22 5.20
CA PRO A 75 4.36 18.28 4.63
C PRO A 75 4.55 19.64 5.30
N SER A 76 4.86 19.66 6.61
CA SER A 76 5.08 20.91 7.35
C SER A 76 6.30 21.70 6.82
N PHE A 77 7.26 21.01 6.23
CA PHE A 77 8.47 21.61 5.66
C PHE A 77 8.43 21.65 4.14
N GLY A 78 7.34 21.21 3.52
CA GLY A 78 7.22 21.18 2.07
C GLY A 78 8.26 20.29 1.41
N GLN A 79 8.68 19.22 2.06
CA GLN A 79 9.74 18.32 1.60
C GLN A 79 9.25 16.89 1.46
N THR A 80 9.85 16.14 0.55
CA THR A 80 9.70 14.70 0.49
C THR A 80 10.56 14.06 1.59
N ILE A 81 10.30 12.77 1.86
CA ILE A 81 11.13 12.05 2.83
C ILE A 81 12.60 11.96 2.37
N PHE A 82 12.84 11.94 1.07
CA PHE A 82 14.19 11.88 0.51
C PHE A 82 14.95 13.19 0.71
N GLU A 83 14.26 14.32 0.75
CA GLU A 83 14.83 15.62 1.05
C GLU A 83 14.99 15.84 2.55
N TYR A 84 13.95 15.44 3.31
CA TYR A 84 13.88 15.70 4.75
C TYR A 84 14.80 14.78 5.55
N SER A 85 14.80 13.49 5.25
CA SER A 85 15.61 12.51 5.97
C SER A 85 15.99 11.34 5.04
N PRO A 86 16.96 11.55 4.15
CA PRO A 86 17.27 10.58 3.09
C PRO A 86 17.83 9.25 3.60
N LYS A 87 18.36 9.22 4.83
CA LYS A 87 18.92 8.01 5.42
C LYS A 87 17.95 7.29 6.35
N SER A 88 16.70 7.76 6.44
CA SER A 88 15.71 7.19 7.34
C SER A 88 15.19 5.84 6.82
N ARG A 89 14.59 5.08 7.73
CA ARG A 89 13.88 3.85 7.38
C ARG A 89 12.73 4.13 6.41
N SER A 90 12.03 5.25 6.58
CA SER A 90 10.93 5.65 5.70
C SER A 90 11.41 5.87 4.27
N ALA A 91 12.54 6.53 4.07
CA ALA A 91 13.13 6.70 2.74
C ALA A 91 13.47 5.34 2.12
N ARG A 92 14.01 4.41 2.90
CA ARG A 92 14.30 3.05 2.43
C ARG A 92 13.03 2.28 2.07
N ASP A 93 11.97 2.44 2.85
CA ASP A 93 10.68 1.80 2.54
C ASP A 93 10.18 2.25 1.16
N PHE A 94 10.22 3.54 0.87
CA PHE A 94 9.81 4.06 -0.44
C PHE A 94 10.71 3.59 -1.58
N GLN A 95 12.02 3.51 -1.34
CA GLN A 95 12.95 2.97 -2.35
C GLN A 95 12.65 1.51 -2.66
N ARG A 96 12.40 0.70 -1.65
CA ARG A 96 12.03 -0.71 -1.82
C ARG A 96 10.69 -0.84 -2.52
N LEU A 97 9.73 0.01 -2.17
CA LEU A 97 8.41 0.00 -2.81
C LEU A 97 8.53 0.29 -4.31
N ALA A 98 9.33 1.28 -4.68
CA ALA A 98 9.57 1.60 -6.09
C ALA A 98 10.20 0.41 -6.82
N GLN A 99 11.14 -0.27 -6.18
CA GLN A 99 11.79 -1.45 -6.75
C GLN A 99 10.80 -2.61 -6.89
N ASP A 100 9.94 -2.82 -5.89
CA ASP A 100 8.88 -3.83 -5.97
C ASP A 100 7.95 -3.58 -7.14
N PHE A 101 7.58 -2.32 -7.35
CA PHE A 101 6.73 -1.93 -8.47
C PHE A 101 7.40 -2.22 -9.81
N LEU A 102 8.67 -1.86 -9.95
CA LEU A 102 9.42 -2.10 -11.20
C LEU A 102 9.66 -3.58 -11.48
N GLU A 103 9.88 -4.37 -10.44
CA GLU A 103 10.17 -5.80 -10.55
C GLU A 103 8.95 -6.69 -10.33
N ASN A 104 7.79 -6.08 -10.11
CA ASN A 104 6.52 -6.77 -9.89
C ASN A 104 6.54 -7.73 -8.69
N ARG A 105 7.17 -7.31 -7.59
CA ARG A 105 7.22 -8.08 -6.35
C ARG A 105 5.95 -7.85 -5.55
N VAL A 106 5.25 -8.92 -5.22
CA VAL A 106 3.97 -8.85 -4.52
C VAL A 106 3.96 -9.78 -3.31
N MET A 107 3.09 -9.49 -2.36
CA MET A 107 2.84 -10.34 -1.20
C MET A 107 2.08 -11.59 -1.62
N ARG A 108 2.41 -12.72 -0.96
CA ARG A 108 1.73 -13.99 -1.14
C ARG A 108 1.34 -14.56 0.22
N ASP A 109 0.21 -15.27 0.27
CA ASP A 109 -0.27 -15.87 1.52
C ASP A 109 0.73 -16.83 2.14
N ASP A 110 1.46 -17.59 1.33
CA ASP A 110 2.42 -18.59 1.79
C ASP A 110 3.73 -17.98 2.32
N ASN A 111 3.93 -16.68 2.20
CA ASN A 111 5.12 -15.96 2.67
C ASN A 111 4.92 -15.27 4.02
N ARG A 112 3.86 -15.60 4.74
CA ARG A 112 3.48 -14.92 5.98
C ARG A 112 3.91 -15.66 7.22
#